data_9aa5a395cfea7eca967e1a65becf145d
#
_entry.id   9aa5a395cfea7eca967e1a65becf145d
#
_cell.length_a   1.000
_cell.length_b   1.000
_cell.length_c   1.000
_cell.angle_alpha   90.00
_cell.angle_beta   90.00
_cell.angle_gamma   90.00
#
_symmetry.space_group_name_H-M   'P 1'
#
loop_
_entity.id
_entity.type
_entity.pdbx_description
1 polymer ?
#
loop_
_entity_poly.entity_id
_entity_poly.type
_entity_poly.pdbx_seq_one_letter_code
_entity_poly.pdbx_strand_id
1 'polypeptide(L)'
;DSVELEKRAKLMQITDYTRMEQLFILAIQEVISQSGADLREPDCTLLLSTTKGNIDLLSELPADSPVFLWKMAERIGDFFGATNQVEVISNACISGVSALIVAKRWIESGRYKRVIVAGGDILSHFITSGFLSFRSVSAHPCRPYDIQRDGLSLGEACGAVLLETQGNA
;
A
#
# COMPACT_ATOMS: atom_id res chain seq x y z
N ASP A 1 14.47 6.52 1.55
CA ASP A 1 15.61 6.91 0.73
C ASP A 1 15.62 6.09 -0.56
N SER A 2 15.68 6.76 -1.73
CA SER A 2 15.64 6.10 -3.05
C SER A 2 16.83 5.15 -3.26
N VAL A 3 17.99 5.47 -2.73
CA VAL A 3 19.19 4.63 -2.84
C VAL A 3 19.02 3.31 -2.08
N GLU A 4 18.43 3.35 -0.90
CA GLU A 4 18.16 2.14 -0.13
C GLU A 4 17.06 1.29 -0.77
N LEU A 5 16.04 1.92 -1.35
CA LEU A 5 15.00 1.21 -2.11
C LEU A 5 15.61 0.46 -3.30
N GLU A 6 16.44 1.11 -4.11
CA GLU A 6 17.10 0.47 -5.26
C GLU A 6 18.00 -0.70 -4.84
N LYS A 7 18.73 -0.55 -3.75
CA LYS A 7 19.58 -1.61 -3.20
C LYS A 7 18.76 -2.82 -2.77
N ARG A 8 17.67 -2.60 -2.03
CA ARG A 8 16.77 -3.67 -1.57
C ARG A 8 16.03 -4.31 -2.74
N ALA A 9 15.58 -3.53 -3.72
CA ALA A 9 14.92 -4.03 -4.93
C ALA A 9 15.85 -4.96 -5.75
N LYS A 10 17.13 -4.62 -5.88
CA LYS A 10 18.13 -5.48 -6.53
C LYS A 10 18.34 -6.78 -5.75
N LEU A 11 18.46 -6.71 -4.43
CA LEU A 11 18.64 -7.92 -3.59
C LEU A 11 17.46 -8.88 -3.67
N MET A 12 16.24 -8.36 -3.79
CA MET A 12 15.02 -9.16 -3.91
C MET A 12 14.63 -9.49 -5.35
N GLN A 13 15.41 -9.04 -6.35
CA GLN A 13 15.12 -9.25 -7.77
C GLN A 13 13.74 -8.71 -8.20
N ILE A 14 13.34 -7.54 -7.68
CA ILE A 14 12.07 -6.87 -7.99
C ILE A 14 12.26 -5.59 -8.82
N THR A 15 13.33 -5.51 -9.58
CA THR A 15 13.65 -4.34 -10.42
C THR A 15 12.62 -4.11 -11.55
N ASP A 16 11.90 -5.15 -11.96
CA ASP A 16 10.86 -5.09 -13.00
C ASP A 16 9.48 -4.64 -12.46
N TYR A 17 9.39 -4.43 -11.15
CA TYR A 17 8.22 -3.86 -10.49
C TYR A 17 8.30 -2.34 -10.43
N THR A 18 7.15 -1.67 -10.48
CA THR A 18 7.08 -0.22 -10.33
C THR A 18 7.58 0.21 -8.94
N ARG A 19 7.91 1.50 -8.79
CA ARG A 19 8.32 2.05 -7.51
C ARG A 19 7.31 1.75 -6.39
N MET A 20 6.02 1.91 -6.68
CA MET A 20 4.95 1.64 -5.73
C MET A 20 4.86 0.15 -5.37
N GLU A 21 4.93 -0.73 -6.37
CA GLU A 21 4.94 -2.17 -6.16
C GLU A 21 6.15 -2.62 -5.34
N GLN A 22 7.35 -2.08 -5.61
CA GLN A 22 8.54 -2.36 -4.81
C GLN A 22 8.36 -1.99 -3.34
N LEU A 23 7.79 -0.82 -3.05
CA LEU A 23 7.51 -0.39 -1.68
C LEU A 23 6.52 -1.34 -0.98
N PHE A 24 5.46 -1.73 -1.65
CA PHE A 24 4.50 -2.71 -1.12
C PHE A 24 5.17 -4.06 -0.86
N ILE A 25 5.89 -4.61 -1.84
CA ILE A 25 6.56 -5.91 -1.71
C ILE A 25 7.51 -5.90 -0.50
N LEU A 26 8.31 -4.85 -0.35
CA LEU A 26 9.24 -4.75 0.78
C LEU A 26 8.52 -4.67 2.13
N ALA A 27 7.44 -3.89 2.23
CA ALA A 27 6.69 -3.77 3.48
C ALA A 27 5.96 -5.08 3.85
N ILE A 28 5.37 -5.75 2.86
CA ILE A 28 4.69 -7.04 3.04
C ILE A 28 5.69 -8.13 3.43
N GLN A 29 6.85 -8.19 2.75
CA GLN A 29 7.91 -9.15 3.06
C GLN A 29 8.43 -9.00 4.49
N GLU A 30 8.53 -7.78 5.00
CA GLU A 30 8.92 -7.52 6.39
C GLU A 30 7.91 -8.11 7.38
N VAL A 31 6.61 -7.92 7.14
CA VAL A 31 5.54 -8.51 7.97
C VAL A 31 5.58 -10.04 7.91
N ILE A 32 5.73 -10.62 6.71
CA ILE A 32 5.81 -12.07 6.53
C ILE A 32 7.02 -12.64 7.29
N SER A 33 8.18 -11.98 7.19
CA SER A 33 9.40 -12.44 7.86
C SER A 33 9.31 -12.42 9.39
N GLN A 34 8.59 -11.46 9.95
CA GLN A 34 8.41 -11.31 11.39
C GLN A 34 7.31 -12.21 11.97
N SER A 35 6.25 -12.45 11.20
CA SER A 35 5.05 -13.15 11.68
C SER A 35 4.97 -14.62 11.27
N GLY A 36 5.70 -15.02 10.23
CA GLY A 36 5.55 -16.33 9.61
C GLY A 36 4.21 -16.51 8.87
N ALA A 37 3.48 -15.42 8.56
CA ALA A 37 2.29 -15.47 7.72
C ALA A 37 2.64 -15.95 6.31
N ASP A 38 1.78 -16.79 5.72
CA ASP A 38 1.97 -17.31 4.37
C ASP A 38 0.73 -17.02 3.51
N LEU A 39 0.90 -16.21 2.48
CA LEU A 39 -0.19 -15.85 1.56
C LEU A 39 -0.63 -17.00 0.64
N ARG A 40 0.13 -18.10 0.60
CA ARG A 40 -0.26 -19.32 -0.12
C ARG A 40 -1.30 -20.15 0.66
N GLU A 41 -1.45 -19.88 1.96
CA GLU A 41 -2.48 -20.52 2.79
C GLU A 41 -3.87 -19.92 2.49
N PRO A 42 -4.92 -20.76 2.33
CA PRO A 42 -6.25 -20.29 1.95
C PRO A 42 -6.93 -19.42 3.02
N ASP A 43 -6.51 -19.49 4.27
CA ASP A 43 -7.03 -18.70 5.38
C ASP A 43 -6.21 -17.43 5.69
N CYS A 44 -5.19 -17.14 4.84
CA CYS A 44 -4.40 -15.92 4.86
C CYS A 44 -4.66 -15.12 3.57
N THR A 45 -4.83 -13.80 3.68
CA THR A 45 -5.04 -12.94 2.52
C THR A 45 -4.31 -11.61 2.63
N LEU A 46 -4.19 -10.92 1.50
CA LEU A 46 -3.59 -9.60 1.38
C LEU A 46 -4.65 -8.57 0.98
N LEU A 47 -4.65 -7.44 1.66
CA LEU A 47 -5.50 -6.28 1.37
C LEU A 47 -4.60 -5.06 1.20
N LEU A 48 -4.62 -4.47 0.02
CA LEU A 48 -3.87 -3.26 -0.27
C LEU A 48 -4.73 -2.01 -0.02
N SER A 49 -4.06 -0.95 0.34
CA SER A 49 -4.68 0.36 0.57
C SER A 49 -3.83 1.44 -0.09
N THR A 50 -4.42 2.13 -1.06
CA THR A 50 -3.76 3.25 -1.74
C THR A 50 -4.80 4.18 -2.35
N THR A 51 -4.46 5.46 -2.50
CA THR A 51 -5.37 6.42 -3.12
C THR A 51 -5.31 6.37 -4.64
N LYS A 52 -4.14 6.17 -5.21
CA LYS A 52 -3.87 6.33 -6.65
C LYS A 52 -3.03 5.20 -7.27
N GLY A 53 -2.38 4.36 -6.44
CA GLY A 53 -1.47 3.34 -6.97
C GLY A 53 -0.36 3.95 -7.83
N ASN A 54 -0.13 3.36 -9.00
CA ASN A 54 0.89 3.76 -9.97
C ASN A 54 0.43 4.93 -10.88
N ILE A 55 -0.18 5.98 -10.32
CA ILE A 55 -0.73 7.10 -11.10
C ILE A 55 0.35 7.88 -11.88
N ASP A 56 1.60 7.78 -11.52
CA ASP A 56 2.75 8.33 -12.23
C ASP A 56 2.91 7.75 -13.65
N LEU A 57 2.39 6.54 -13.88
CA LEU A 57 2.40 5.86 -15.17
C LEU A 57 1.18 6.19 -16.05
N LEU A 58 0.33 7.14 -15.66
CA LEU A 58 -0.92 7.45 -16.36
C LEU A 58 -0.74 7.83 -17.84
N SER A 59 0.42 8.38 -18.21
CA SER A 59 0.76 8.73 -19.59
C SER A 59 1.16 7.53 -20.47
N GLU A 60 1.36 6.35 -19.87
CA GLU A 60 1.87 5.13 -20.51
C GLU A 60 0.80 4.04 -20.49
N LEU A 61 -0.40 4.29 -21.06
CA LEU A 61 -1.56 3.39 -20.94
C LEU A 61 -1.66 2.32 -22.05
N PRO A 62 -0.99 1.15 -21.96
CA PRO A 62 -1.49 -0.07 -22.57
C PRO A 62 -2.61 -0.69 -21.73
N ALA A 63 -3.44 -1.55 -22.33
CA ALA A 63 -4.59 -2.19 -21.67
C ALA A 63 -4.24 -2.96 -20.38
N ASP A 64 -3.00 -3.47 -20.27
CA ASP A 64 -2.49 -4.23 -19.12
C ASP A 64 -1.61 -3.38 -18.19
N SER A 65 -1.75 -2.07 -18.22
CA SER A 65 -0.92 -1.17 -17.43
C SER A 65 -1.11 -1.38 -15.93
N PRO A 66 -0.03 -1.45 -15.14
CA PRO A 66 -0.11 -1.51 -13.66
C PRO A 66 -0.65 -0.22 -13.03
N VAL A 67 -1.02 0.79 -13.82
CA VAL A 67 -1.80 1.96 -13.38
C VAL A 67 -3.15 1.53 -12.80
N PHE A 68 -3.78 0.48 -13.34
CA PHE A 68 -5.01 -0.05 -12.78
C PHE A 68 -4.74 -0.70 -11.43
N LEU A 69 -5.47 -0.27 -10.39
CA LEU A 69 -5.27 -0.75 -9.02
C LEU A 69 -5.37 -2.28 -8.91
N TRP A 70 -6.32 -2.89 -9.63
CA TRP A 70 -6.51 -4.33 -9.65
C TRP A 70 -5.32 -5.05 -10.29
N LYS A 71 -4.69 -4.46 -11.33
CA LYS A 71 -3.53 -5.05 -12.00
C LYS A 71 -2.27 -4.96 -11.14
N MET A 72 -2.07 -3.82 -10.47
CA MET A 72 -1.02 -3.69 -9.46
C MET A 72 -1.19 -4.73 -8.35
N ALA A 73 -2.42 -4.91 -7.85
CA ALA A 73 -2.72 -5.88 -6.81
C ALA A 73 -2.45 -7.33 -7.26
N GLU A 74 -2.86 -7.69 -8.49
CA GLU A 74 -2.57 -8.99 -9.10
C GLU A 74 -1.05 -9.24 -9.16
N ARG A 75 -0.27 -8.30 -9.69
CA ARG A 75 1.20 -8.43 -9.78
C ARG A 75 1.87 -8.63 -8.41
N ILE A 76 1.40 -7.91 -7.39
CA ILE A 76 1.92 -8.08 -6.02
C ILE A 76 1.49 -9.43 -5.45
N GLY A 77 0.25 -9.85 -5.68
CA GLY A 77 -0.23 -11.18 -5.28
C GLY A 77 0.56 -12.31 -5.92
N ASP A 78 0.81 -12.22 -7.21
CA ASP A 78 1.59 -13.20 -7.97
C ASP A 78 3.02 -13.31 -7.43
N PHE A 79 3.65 -12.20 -7.06
CA PHE A 79 4.98 -12.21 -6.46
C PHE A 79 5.06 -13.08 -5.20
N PHE A 80 4.02 -13.03 -4.34
CA PHE A 80 3.95 -13.83 -3.12
C PHE A 80 3.30 -15.19 -3.32
N GLY A 81 2.82 -15.51 -4.52
CA GLY A 81 2.07 -16.73 -4.80
C GLY A 81 0.76 -16.79 -4.02
N ALA A 82 0.09 -15.64 -3.84
CA ALA A 82 -1.14 -15.55 -3.06
C ALA A 82 -2.25 -16.42 -3.63
N THR A 83 -2.83 -17.30 -2.81
CA THR A 83 -3.95 -18.17 -3.19
C THR A 83 -5.24 -17.37 -3.34
N ASN A 84 -5.44 -16.37 -2.49
CA ASN A 84 -6.61 -15.52 -2.52
C ASN A 84 -6.37 -14.30 -3.41
N GLN A 85 -7.43 -13.85 -4.10
CA GLN A 85 -7.37 -12.60 -4.84
C GLN A 85 -7.02 -11.43 -3.91
N VAL A 86 -6.04 -10.63 -4.29
CA VAL A 86 -5.67 -9.42 -3.57
C VAL A 86 -6.67 -8.31 -3.88
N GLU A 87 -7.31 -7.78 -2.85
CA GLU A 87 -8.26 -6.69 -2.98
C GLU A 87 -7.60 -5.34 -2.66
N VAL A 88 -8.15 -4.27 -3.22
CA VAL A 88 -7.65 -2.90 -2.99
C VAL A 88 -8.75 -2.03 -2.41
N ILE A 89 -8.45 -1.36 -1.31
CA ILE A 89 -9.31 -0.33 -0.73
C ILE A 89 -8.76 1.05 -1.11
N SER A 90 -9.56 1.81 -1.84
CA SER A 90 -9.25 3.19 -2.21
C SER A 90 -10.38 4.10 -1.73
N ASN A 91 -10.14 4.86 -0.68
CA ASN A 91 -11.09 5.78 -0.06
C ASN A 91 -10.39 7.05 0.42
N ALA A 92 -9.74 7.75 -0.50
CA ALA A 92 -8.98 8.97 -0.22
C ALA A 92 -8.06 8.82 1.02
N CYS A 93 -8.00 9.84 1.87
CA CYS A 93 -7.11 9.89 3.04
C CYS A 93 -7.41 8.82 4.11
N ILE A 94 -8.60 8.20 4.09
CA ILE A 94 -8.99 7.17 5.06
C ILE A 94 -8.85 5.74 4.52
N SER A 95 -8.21 5.56 3.36
CA SER A 95 -8.03 4.24 2.73
C SER A 95 -7.43 3.23 3.71
N GLY A 96 -6.38 3.59 4.44
CA GLY A 96 -5.72 2.71 5.40
C GLY A 96 -6.66 2.26 6.54
N VAL A 97 -7.38 3.20 7.14
CA VAL A 97 -8.35 2.88 8.21
C VAL A 97 -9.49 2.02 7.65
N SER A 98 -9.99 2.33 6.45
CA SER A 98 -11.03 1.54 5.79
C SER A 98 -10.57 0.10 5.53
N ALA A 99 -9.32 -0.10 5.10
CA ALA A 99 -8.73 -1.42 4.90
C ALA A 99 -8.64 -2.21 6.23
N LEU A 100 -8.21 -1.57 7.31
CA LEU A 100 -8.17 -2.20 8.64
C LEU A 100 -9.56 -2.62 9.12
N ILE A 101 -10.59 -1.79 8.87
CA ILE A 101 -11.98 -2.13 9.21
C ILE A 101 -12.47 -3.34 8.39
N VAL A 102 -12.16 -3.38 7.09
CA VAL A 102 -12.51 -4.52 6.23
C VAL A 102 -11.80 -5.79 6.70
N ALA A 103 -10.50 -5.73 6.94
CA ALA A 103 -9.71 -6.85 7.44
C ALA A 103 -10.27 -7.40 8.77
N LYS A 104 -10.57 -6.50 9.73
CA LYS A 104 -11.21 -6.86 10.99
C LYS A 104 -12.52 -7.61 10.77
N ARG A 105 -13.40 -7.11 9.90
CA ARG A 105 -14.68 -7.74 9.59
C ARG A 105 -14.51 -9.13 8.95
N TRP A 106 -13.51 -9.31 8.09
CA TRP A 106 -13.21 -10.61 7.48
C TRP A 106 -12.76 -11.63 8.52
N ILE A 107 -11.94 -11.22 9.49
CA ILE A 107 -11.51 -12.06 10.58
C ILE A 107 -12.70 -12.40 11.51
N GLU A 108 -13.48 -11.42 11.92
CA GLU A 108 -14.64 -11.60 12.81
C GLU A 108 -15.73 -12.48 12.18
N SER A 109 -15.89 -12.43 10.87
CA SER A 109 -16.83 -13.31 10.14
C SER A 109 -16.29 -14.72 9.88
N GLY A 110 -15.03 -14.98 10.22
CA GLY A 110 -14.38 -16.27 9.96
C GLY A 110 -13.99 -16.50 8.48
N ARG A 111 -14.04 -15.44 7.65
CA ARG A 111 -13.64 -15.54 6.23
C ARG A 111 -12.15 -15.85 6.09
N TYR A 112 -11.31 -15.21 6.90
CA TYR A 112 -9.88 -15.45 6.98
C TYR A 112 -9.44 -15.47 8.45
N LYS A 113 -8.35 -16.19 8.74
CA LYS A 113 -7.71 -16.16 10.06
C LYS A 113 -6.65 -15.07 10.14
N ARG A 114 -6.01 -14.76 9.02
CA ARG A 114 -4.93 -13.78 8.91
C ARG A 114 -5.18 -12.87 7.71
N VAL A 115 -4.99 -11.58 7.92
CA VAL A 115 -5.07 -10.57 6.86
C VAL A 115 -3.87 -9.65 6.97
N ILE A 116 -3.02 -9.66 5.97
CA ILE A 116 -1.97 -8.63 5.84
C ILE A 116 -2.62 -7.41 5.21
N VAL A 117 -2.56 -6.28 5.87
CA VAL A 117 -2.99 -4.98 5.34
C VAL A 117 -1.76 -4.16 5.03
N ALA A 118 -1.54 -3.82 3.77
CA ALA A 118 -0.45 -2.95 3.35
C ALA A 118 -1.01 -1.66 2.76
N GLY A 119 -0.53 -0.53 3.26
CA GLY A 119 -0.99 0.80 2.84
C GLY A 119 0.17 1.69 2.43
N GLY A 120 0.00 2.44 1.34
CA GLY A 120 1.03 3.34 0.87
C GLY A 120 0.58 4.20 -0.30
N ASP A 121 1.29 5.31 -0.47
CA ASP A 121 1.19 6.19 -1.64
C ASP A 121 2.58 6.75 -1.97
N ILE A 122 2.82 7.04 -3.25
CA ILE A 122 4.02 7.67 -3.75
C ILE A 122 3.76 9.13 -4.13
N LEU A 123 4.81 9.94 -4.10
CA LEU A 123 4.76 11.28 -4.65
C LEU A 123 4.85 11.21 -6.18
N SER A 124 3.87 11.81 -6.85
CA SER A 124 3.85 11.97 -8.30
C SER A 124 3.52 13.41 -8.68
N HIS A 125 3.82 13.78 -9.92
CA HIS A 125 3.44 15.07 -10.45
C HIS A 125 1.93 15.29 -10.38
N PHE A 126 1.14 14.26 -10.63
CA PHE A 126 -0.33 14.29 -10.53
C PHE A 126 -0.79 14.69 -9.11
N ILE A 127 -0.26 14.02 -8.09
CA ILE A 127 -0.60 14.29 -6.69
C ILE A 127 -0.17 15.70 -6.29
N THR A 128 1.08 16.06 -6.59
CA THR A 128 1.63 17.37 -6.21
C THR A 128 0.87 18.50 -6.87
N SER A 129 0.60 18.41 -8.18
CA SER A 129 -0.17 19.42 -8.91
C SER A 129 -1.60 19.54 -8.39
N GLY A 130 -2.25 18.42 -8.05
CA GLY A 130 -3.59 18.43 -7.48
C GLY A 130 -3.64 19.21 -6.16
N PHE A 131 -2.77 18.88 -5.21
CA PHE A 131 -2.74 19.58 -3.91
C PHE A 131 -2.31 21.03 -4.02
N LEU A 132 -1.40 21.37 -4.93
CA LEU A 132 -1.04 22.77 -5.22
C LEU A 132 -2.23 23.56 -5.79
N SER A 133 -3.02 22.97 -6.69
CA SER A 133 -4.20 23.62 -7.28
C SER A 133 -5.26 23.95 -6.23
N PHE A 134 -5.37 23.14 -5.17
CA PHE A 134 -6.25 23.39 -4.02
C PHE A 134 -5.64 24.36 -2.99
N ARG A 135 -4.41 24.84 -3.20
CA ARG A 135 -3.67 25.66 -2.25
C ARG A 135 -3.55 25.00 -0.86
N SER A 136 -3.37 23.68 -0.85
CA SER A 136 -3.36 22.89 0.39
C SER A 136 -1.96 22.51 0.85
N VAL A 137 -0.91 22.90 0.11
CA VAL A 137 0.49 22.59 0.46
C VAL A 137 1.09 23.75 1.22
N SER A 138 1.71 23.45 2.37
CA SER A 138 2.48 24.44 3.15
C SER A 138 3.85 24.71 2.51
N ALA A 139 4.32 25.93 2.63
CA ALA A 139 5.70 26.30 2.30
C ALA A 139 6.71 25.84 3.37
N HIS A 140 6.24 25.42 4.54
CA HIS A 140 7.01 24.99 5.69
C HIS A 140 6.58 23.58 6.11
N PRO A 141 7.31 22.87 6.99
CA PRO A 141 6.85 21.61 7.57
C PRO A 141 5.46 21.76 8.18
N CYS A 142 4.55 20.85 7.86
CA CYS A 142 3.17 20.91 8.34
C CYS A 142 3.13 20.90 9.88
N ARG A 143 2.14 21.63 10.43
CA ARG A 143 1.92 21.79 11.86
C ARG A 143 0.52 21.27 12.23
N PRO A 144 0.35 19.94 12.38
CA PRO A 144 -0.95 19.38 12.70
C PRO A 144 -1.52 19.98 13.98
N TYR A 145 -2.80 20.34 13.93
CA TYR A 145 -3.56 20.95 15.04
C TYR A 145 -3.08 22.34 15.52
N ASP A 146 -2.01 22.89 14.96
CA ASP A 146 -1.55 24.24 15.29
C ASP A 146 -2.54 25.29 14.76
N ILE A 147 -2.77 26.37 15.54
CA ILE A 147 -3.63 27.49 15.13
C ILE A 147 -3.05 28.25 13.92
N GLN A 148 -1.73 28.23 13.75
CA GLN A 148 -1.01 28.88 12.66
C GLN A 148 -0.69 27.92 11.50
N ARG A 149 -1.36 26.75 11.44
CA ARG A 149 -1.14 25.84 10.33
C ARG A 149 -1.54 26.49 9.00
N ASP A 150 -0.75 26.22 7.97
CA ASP A 150 -0.87 26.86 6.65
C ASP A 150 -0.97 25.86 5.49
N GLY A 151 -1.03 24.55 5.79
CA GLY A 151 -1.17 23.51 4.79
C GLY A 151 -0.53 22.19 5.20
N LEU A 152 -0.37 21.31 4.21
CA LEU A 152 0.14 19.95 4.33
C LEU A 152 1.58 19.86 3.83
N SER A 153 2.36 18.95 4.39
CA SER A 153 3.57 18.43 3.76
C SER A 153 3.24 17.12 3.09
N LEU A 154 3.49 17.05 1.78
CA LEU A 154 3.29 15.81 1.04
C LEU A 154 4.49 14.87 1.27
N GLY A 155 4.21 13.59 1.37
CA GLY A 155 5.21 12.56 1.61
C GLY A 155 4.92 11.30 0.81
N GLU A 156 5.88 10.38 0.85
CA GLU A 156 5.84 9.08 0.22
C GLU A 156 6.20 8.05 1.29
N ALA A 157 5.35 7.04 1.47
CA ALA A 157 5.60 5.96 2.40
C ALA A 157 4.75 4.73 2.09
N CYS A 158 5.22 3.58 2.56
CA CYS A 158 4.44 2.35 2.60
C CYS A 158 4.69 1.65 3.95
N GLY A 159 3.64 1.06 4.50
CA GLY A 159 3.71 0.25 5.71
C GLY A 159 2.74 -0.92 5.62
N ALA A 160 3.02 -1.98 6.36
CA ALA A 160 2.15 -3.14 6.42
C ALA A 160 1.99 -3.63 7.87
N VAL A 161 0.83 -4.26 8.14
CA VAL A 161 0.51 -4.88 9.42
C VAL A 161 -0.21 -6.20 9.21
N LEU A 162 -0.03 -7.15 10.12
CA LEU A 162 -0.81 -8.36 10.17
C LEU A 162 -1.94 -8.20 11.20
N LEU A 163 -3.16 -8.55 10.78
CA LEU A 163 -4.28 -8.80 11.70
C LEU A 163 -4.54 -10.31 11.71
N GLU A 164 -4.72 -10.88 12.89
CA GLU A 164 -5.02 -12.30 13.03
C GLU A 164 -6.03 -12.56 14.16
N THR A 165 -6.68 -13.72 14.09
CA THR A 165 -7.53 -14.17 15.19
C THR A 165 -6.68 -14.38 16.43
N GLN A 166 -7.14 -13.86 17.57
CA GLN A 166 -6.51 -14.15 18.86
C GLN A 166 -6.64 -15.65 19.12
N GLY A 167 -5.52 -16.39 19.13
CA GLY A 167 -5.53 -17.79 19.54
C GLY A 167 -6.05 -17.88 20.97
N ASN A 168 -6.97 -18.80 21.23
CA ASN A 168 -7.26 -19.18 22.60
C ASN A 168 -5.97 -19.77 23.18
N ALA A 169 -5.33 -19.01 24.09
CA ALA A 169 -4.19 -19.48 24.87
C ALA A 169 -4.58 -20.63 25.78
#